data_c6d274dfd099bb3b3ba94ba083b41051
#
_entry.id   c6d274dfd099bb3b3ba94ba083b41051
#
_cell.length_a   1.000
_cell.length_b   1.000
_cell.length_c   1.000
_cell.angle_alpha   90.00
_cell.angle_beta   90.00
_cell.angle_gamma   90.00
#
_symmetry.space_group_name_H-M   'P 1'
#
loop_
_entity.id
_entity.type
_entity.pdbx_description
1 polymer ?
#
loop_
_entity_poly.entity_id
_entity_poly.type
_entity_poly.pdbx_seq_one_letter_code
_entity_poly.pdbx_strand_id
1 'polypeptide(L)'
;MFRKLKIELILINLILTSLLLITIFSGIYVLMKSNFDHSAYMRMDKTLEMEFIPKHEHEERSLGPMSFIIKTDKNGNIIEVMSNFELTNDESKTLVNKVFKSQIERGSVSYDNFSLRYIKVPKDYGFIIVFQDKSFDNAALHSLVIISIVVCVVSLIIVFIISLFLSNIALKPIINVWEKQKAFVADASHELRTPLSVIRTSLDLVLDNRDETVESQSKWLGNIKIET
;
A
#
# COMPACT_ATOMS: atom_id res chain seq x y z
N MET A 1 -15.60 26.51 -8.61
CA MET A 1 -14.96 26.30 -7.31
C MET A 1 -15.32 24.94 -6.70
N PHE A 2 -16.56 24.60 -6.49
CA PHE A 2 -17.02 23.33 -5.85
C PHE A 2 -16.67 22.06 -6.62
N ARG A 3 -16.65 22.09 -7.98
CA ARG A 3 -16.24 20.93 -8.79
C ARG A 3 -14.77 20.55 -8.54
N LYS A 4 -13.89 21.53 -8.36
CA LYS A 4 -12.47 21.30 -8.03
C LYS A 4 -12.33 20.65 -6.65
N LEU A 5 -13.01 21.20 -5.64
CA LEU A 5 -13.04 20.67 -4.28
C LEU A 5 -13.54 19.22 -4.23
N LYS A 6 -14.59 18.90 -5.02
CA LYS A 6 -15.11 17.55 -5.15
C LYS A 6 -14.06 16.56 -5.67
N ILE A 7 -13.33 16.95 -6.75
CA ILE A 7 -12.30 16.12 -7.34
C ILE A 7 -11.14 15.91 -6.35
N GLU A 8 -10.72 16.97 -5.67
CA GLU A 8 -9.66 16.91 -4.66
C GLU A 8 -10.02 15.94 -3.52
N LEU A 9 -11.23 15.99 -3.00
CA LEU A 9 -11.71 15.07 -1.96
C LEU A 9 -11.68 13.61 -2.43
N ILE A 10 -12.13 13.34 -3.66
CA ILE A 10 -12.10 11.99 -4.24
C ILE A 10 -10.68 11.51 -4.41
N LEU A 11 -9.79 12.34 -4.94
CA LEU A 11 -8.38 12.00 -5.15
C LEU A 11 -7.66 11.72 -3.83
N ILE A 12 -7.85 12.55 -2.81
CA ILE A 12 -7.24 12.34 -1.49
C ILE A 12 -7.67 11.00 -0.91
N ASN A 13 -8.98 10.68 -1.00
CA ASN A 13 -9.50 9.42 -0.48
C ASN A 13 -8.94 8.20 -1.24
N LEU A 14 -8.85 8.28 -2.57
CA LEU A 14 -8.25 7.22 -3.39
C LEU A 14 -6.76 7.03 -3.10
N ILE A 15 -5.99 8.13 -2.98
CA ILE A 15 -4.57 8.06 -2.67
C ILE A 15 -4.35 7.44 -1.29
N LEU A 16 -5.10 7.88 -0.28
CA LEU A 16 -4.98 7.36 1.08
C LEU A 16 -5.31 5.87 1.14
N THR A 17 -6.41 5.45 0.50
CA THR A 17 -6.82 4.04 0.46
C THR A 17 -5.82 3.19 -0.32
N SER A 18 -5.29 3.69 -1.45
CA SER A 18 -4.26 3.00 -2.24
C SER A 18 -2.99 2.77 -1.42
N LEU A 19 -2.51 3.79 -0.71
CA LEU A 19 -1.32 3.69 0.14
C LEU A 19 -1.53 2.68 1.27
N LEU A 20 -2.70 2.67 1.90
CA LEU A 20 -3.06 1.72 2.94
C LEU A 20 -3.06 0.27 2.40
N LEU A 21 -3.70 0.02 1.26
CA LEU A 21 -3.74 -1.30 0.64
C LEU A 21 -2.34 -1.80 0.26
N ILE A 22 -1.51 -0.95 -0.36
CA ILE A 22 -0.13 -1.28 -0.71
C ILE A 22 0.67 -1.66 0.53
N THR A 23 0.53 -0.92 1.63
CA THR A 23 1.23 -1.20 2.89
C THR A 23 0.82 -2.55 3.47
N ILE A 24 -0.49 -2.84 3.51
CA ILE A 24 -1.02 -4.11 4.02
C ILE A 24 -0.52 -5.28 3.18
N PHE A 25 -0.69 -5.25 1.85
CA PHE A 25 -0.31 -6.37 0.99
C PHE A 25 1.20 -6.56 0.92
N SER A 26 1.99 -5.49 0.97
CA SER A 26 3.45 -5.57 1.09
C SER A 26 3.87 -6.24 2.40
N GLY A 27 3.22 -5.89 3.51
CA GLY A 27 3.45 -6.53 4.81
C GLY A 27 3.12 -8.02 4.79
N ILE A 28 1.95 -8.40 4.25
CA ILE A 28 1.54 -9.81 4.11
C ILE A 28 2.54 -10.58 3.25
N TYR A 29 2.99 -10.02 2.12
CA TYR A 29 3.97 -10.64 1.24
C TYR A 29 5.30 -10.92 1.96
N VAL A 30 5.83 -9.93 2.69
CA VAL A 30 7.08 -10.06 3.43
C VAL A 30 6.96 -11.11 4.54
N LEU A 31 5.88 -11.08 5.31
CA LEU A 31 5.62 -12.05 6.38
C LEU A 31 5.46 -13.47 5.83
N MET A 32 4.71 -13.63 4.74
CA MET A 32 4.49 -14.94 4.14
C MET A 32 5.78 -15.53 3.57
N LYS A 33 6.59 -14.71 2.89
CA LYS A 33 7.91 -15.11 2.39
C LYS A 33 8.82 -15.53 3.53
N SER A 34 8.89 -14.75 4.60
CA SER A 34 9.69 -15.08 5.79
C SER A 34 9.22 -16.37 6.45
N ASN A 35 7.90 -16.59 6.54
CA ASN A 35 7.34 -17.80 7.12
C ASN A 35 7.65 -19.05 6.27
N PHE A 36 7.57 -18.95 4.93
CA PHE A 36 7.97 -20.05 4.04
C PHE A 36 9.45 -20.38 4.19
N ASP A 37 10.32 -19.37 4.21
CA ASP A 37 11.75 -19.58 4.39
C ASP A 37 12.06 -20.24 5.76
N HIS A 38 11.47 -19.72 6.83
CA HIS A 38 11.66 -20.27 8.17
C HIS A 38 11.16 -21.73 8.28
N SER A 39 9.94 -21.99 7.82
CA SER A 39 9.34 -23.33 7.84
C SER A 39 10.13 -24.34 6.98
N ALA A 40 10.68 -23.88 5.85
CA ALA A 40 11.50 -24.72 4.99
C ALA A 40 12.81 -25.11 5.70
N TYR A 41 13.52 -24.14 6.26
CA TYR A 41 14.76 -24.43 6.99
C TYR A 41 14.53 -25.32 8.22
N MET A 42 13.44 -25.13 8.95
CA MET A 42 13.10 -26.05 10.06
C MET A 42 12.86 -27.48 9.59
N ARG A 43 12.19 -27.69 8.43
CA ARG A 43 12.01 -29.02 7.86
C ARG A 43 13.33 -29.65 7.43
N MET A 44 14.21 -28.85 6.80
CA MET A 44 15.54 -29.30 6.35
C MET A 44 16.44 -29.68 7.54
N ASP A 45 16.41 -28.90 8.63
CA ASP A 45 17.14 -29.22 9.87
C ASP A 45 16.64 -30.55 10.48
N LYS A 46 15.31 -30.78 10.53
CA LYS A 46 14.76 -32.08 10.98
C LYS A 46 15.20 -33.24 10.09
N THR A 47 15.28 -33.04 8.78
CA THR A 47 15.76 -34.06 7.85
C THR A 47 17.24 -34.44 8.14
N LEU A 48 18.04 -33.45 8.53
CA LEU A 48 19.44 -33.69 8.97
C LEU A 48 19.47 -34.47 10.28
N GLU A 49 18.61 -34.21 11.24
CA GLU A 49 18.53 -34.93 12.51
C GLU A 49 18.10 -36.39 12.33
N MET A 50 17.15 -36.65 11.44
CA MET A 50 16.65 -38.01 11.15
C MET A 50 17.72 -38.91 10.51
N GLU A 51 18.74 -38.36 9.88
CA GLU A 51 19.87 -39.14 9.33
C GLU A 51 20.72 -39.82 10.43
N PHE A 52 20.71 -39.30 11.66
CA PHE A 52 21.44 -39.83 12.80
C PHE A 52 20.70 -40.97 13.52
N ILE A 53 19.42 -41.24 13.20
CA ILE A 53 18.67 -42.35 13.81
C ILE A 53 19.02 -43.63 13.04
N PRO A 54 19.54 -44.68 13.72
CA PRO A 54 19.86 -45.95 13.06
C PRO A 54 18.61 -46.52 12.38
N LYS A 55 18.76 -47.00 11.15
CA LYS A 55 17.70 -47.66 10.38
C LYS A 55 17.11 -48.82 11.18
N HIS A 56 15.88 -48.66 11.68
CA HIS A 56 15.00 -49.82 11.87
C HIS A 56 14.41 -50.16 10.50
N GLU A 57 14.59 -51.40 10.05
CA GLU A 57 14.08 -51.94 8.80
C GLU A 57 12.61 -51.65 8.69
N HIS A 58 12.14 -51.04 7.60
CA HIS A 58 10.77 -50.80 7.16
C HIS A 58 10.14 -49.41 7.33
N GLU A 59 10.84 -48.36 7.65
CA GLU A 59 10.29 -47.03 7.39
C GLU A 59 10.90 -46.39 6.15
N GLU A 60 10.14 -46.30 5.05
CA GLU A 60 10.46 -45.43 3.93
C GLU A 60 10.64 -44.01 4.48
N ARG A 61 11.88 -43.52 4.45
CA ARG A 61 12.20 -42.14 4.83
C ARG A 61 11.39 -41.23 3.88
N SER A 62 10.27 -40.72 4.34
CA SER A 62 9.54 -39.70 3.65
C SER A 62 10.36 -38.41 3.70
N LEU A 63 11.31 -38.26 2.77
CA LEU A 63 11.83 -36.96 2.42
C LEU A 63 10.63 -36.13 2.00
N GLY A 64 10.41 -34.98 2.63
CA GLY A 64 9.29 -34.10 2.29
C GLY A 64 9.23 -33.80 0.78
N PRO A 65 8.17 -33.19 0.27
CA PRO A 65 7.96 -33.00 -1.15
C PRO A 65 9.18 -32.33 -1.79
N MET A 66 9.76 -32.98 -2.80
CA MET A 66 10.91 -32.53 -3.60
C MET A 66 12.15 -32.10 -2.76
N SER A 67 12.52 -32.88 -1.75
CA SER A 67 13.78 -32.71 -1.04
C SER A 67 14.73 -33.87 -1.35
N PHE A 68 16.04 -33.60 -1.42
CA PHE A 68 17.07 -34.57 -1.61
C PHE A 68 18.35 -34.19 -0.85
N ILE A 69 19.19 -35.18 -0.61
CA ILE A 69 20.41 -35.02 0.14
C ILE A 69 21.60 -35.47 -0.74
N ILE A 70 22.63 -34.67 -0.77
CA ILE A 70 23.91 -35.04 -1.41
C ILE A 70 25.01 -35.03 -0.34
N LYS A 71 25.71 -36.17 -0.19
CA LYS A 71 26.90 -36.26 0.63
C LYS A 71 28.13 -36.08 -0.25
N THR A 72 29.07 -35.27 0.21
CA THR A 72 30.31 -34.97 -0.51
C THR A 72 31.52 -35.18 0.39
N ASP A 73 32.66 -35.41 -0.23
CA ASP A 73 33.96 -35.32 0.45
C ASP A 73 34.33 -33.83 0.69
N LYS A 74 35.51 -33.62 1.32
CA LYS A 74 36.05 -32.28 1.60
C LYS A 74 36.32 -31.45 0.33
N ASN A 75 36.53 -32.13 -0.80
CA ASN A 75 36.84 -31.53 -2.11
C ASN A 75 35.58 -31.27 -2.95
N GLY A 76 34.38 -31.68 -2.48
CA GLY A 76 33.13 -31.53 -3.21
C GLY A 76 32.80 -32.70 -4.15
N ASN A 77 33.55 -33.82 -4.11
CA ASN A 77 33.19 -35.02 -4.87
C ASN A 77 31.99 -35.69 -4.21
N ILE A 78 31.04 -36.16 -5.01
CA ILE A 78 29.81 -36.78 -4.54
C ILE A 78 30.10 -38.18 -4.05
N ILE A 79 29.75 -38.48 -2.80
CA ILE A 79 29.86 -39.81 -2.17
C ILE A 79 28.52 -40.55 -2.34
N GLU A 80 27.41 -39.89 -2.05
CA GLU A 80 26.08 -40.50 -2.04
C GLU A 80 25.01 -39.45 -2.40
N VAL A 81 23.99 -39.86 -3.17
CA VAL A 81 22.78 -39.04 -3.46
C VAL A 81 21.59 -39.82 -2.96
N MET A 82 20.82 -39.17 -2.08
CA MET A 82 19.55 -39.68 -1.56
C MET A 82 18.44 -38.81 -2.09
N SER A 83 17.63 -39.30 -3.01
CA SER A 83 16.56 -38.58 -3.65
C SER A 83 15.34 -39.48 -3.86
N ASN A 84 14.12 -38.91 -3.79
CA ASN A 84 12.88 -39.60 -4.13
C ASN A 84 12.55 -39.54 -5.63
N PHE A 85 13.39 -38.88 -6.43
CA PHE A 85 13.26 -38.72 -7.87
C PHE A 85 14.62 -38.92 -8.54
N GLU A 86 14.61 -39.21 -9.84
CA GLU A 86 15.84 -39.40 -10.61
C GLU A 86 16.57 -38.07 -10.77
N LEU A 87 17.76 -37.98 -10.18
CA LEU A 87 18.70 -36.89 -10.35
C LEU A 87 19.86 -37.37 -11.19
N THR A 88 20.13 -36.71 -12.28
CA THR A 88 21.27 -37.05 -13.14
C THR A 88 22.58 -36.69 -12.46
N ASN A 89 23.63 -37.45 -12.73
CA ASN A 89 24.96 -37.19 -12.18
C ASN A 89 25.50 -35.78 -12.51
N ASP A 90 25.19 -35.26 -13.70
CA ASP A 90 25.63 -33.92 -14.12
C ASP A 90 24.88 -32.80 -13.40
N GLU A 91 23.59 -33.00 -13.12
CA GLU A 91 22.77 -32.06 -12.30
C GLU A 91 23.32 -31.98 -10.88
N SER A 92 23.54 -33.15 -10.25
CA SER A 92 24.12 -33.26 -8.90
C SER A 92 25.44 -32.53 -8.79
N LYS A 93 26.39 -32.79 -9.74
CA LYS A 93 27.68 -32.10 -9.79
C LYS A 93 27.57 -30.60 -9.95
N THR A 94 26.66 -30.14 -10.82
CA THR A 94 26.43 -28.70 -11.06
C THR A 94 25.91 -28.02 -9.82
N LEU A 95 24.94 -28.63 -9.12
CA LEU A 95 24.38 -28.12 -7.87
C LEU A 95 25.45 -28.04 -6.78
N VAL A 96 26.21 -29.10 -6.57
CA VAL A 96 27.32 -29.13 -5.59
C VAL A 96 28.32 -28.03 -5.88
N ASN A 97 28.76 -27.88 -7.13
CA ASN A 97 29.71 -26.84 -7.52
C ASN A 97 29.17 -25.41 -7.25
N LYS A 98 27.88 -25.16 -7.49
CA LYS A 98 27.27 -23.87 -7.18
C LYS A 98 27.26 -23.61 -5.67
N VAL A 99 26.90 -24.61 -4.86
CA VAL A 99 26.88 -24.50 -3.39
C VAL A 99 28.28 -24.28 -2.82
N PHE A 100 29.31 -24.96 -3.34
CA PHE A 100 30.67 -24.74 -2.90
C PHE A 100 31.22 -23.36 -3.25
N LYS A 101 30.86 -22.81 -4.43
CA LYS A 101 31.24 -21.46 -4.83
C LYS A 101 30.61 -20.36 -3.95
N SER A 102 29.43 -20.60 -3.38
CA SER A 102 28.71 -19.59 -2.59
C SER A 102 29.33 -19.36 -1.20
N GLN A 103 30.13 -20.25 -0.67
CA GLN A 103 30.72 -20.22 0.68
C GLN A 103 29.72 -20.02 1.84
N ILE A 104 28.42 -20.05 1.57
CA ILE A 104 27.37 -19.83 2.53
C ILE A 104 26.79 -21.17 2.97
N GLU A 105 26.52 -21.33 4.27
CA GLU A 105 25.97 -22.57 4.81
C GLU A 105 24.47 -22.75 4.45
N ARG A 106 23.70 -21.67 4.34
CA ARG A 106 22.28 -21.69 4.02
C ARG A 106 21.97 -20.70 2.90
N GLY A 107 21.39 -21.15 1.80
CA GLY A 107 21.15 -20.29 0.65
C GLY A 107 20.17 -20.85 -0.35
N SER A 108 20.16 -20.23 -1.53
CA SER A 108 19.36 -20.67 -2.67
C SER A 108 20.24 -20.82 -3.90
N VAL A 109 19.95 -21.82 -4.70
CA VAL A 109 20.61 -22.08 -5.99
C VAL A 109 19.54 -22.34 -7.05
N SER A 110 19.72 -21.75 -8.23
CA SER A 110 18.86 -22.04 -9.38
C SER A 110 19.61 -22.94 -10.36
N TYR A 111 18.92 -23.97 -10.84
CA TYR A 111 19.39 -24.85 -11.88
C TYR A 111 18.26 -25.14 -12.84
N ASP A 112 18.46 -24.79 -14.11
CA ASP A 112 17.44 -24.84 -15.15
C ASP A 112 16.14 -24.13 -14.66
N ASN A 113 15.01 -24.81 -14.64
CA ASN A 113 13.74 -24.29 -14.14
C ASN A 113 13.52 -24.50 -12.64
N PHE A 114 14.48 -25.12 -11.93
CA PHE A 114 14.36 -25.39 -10.49
C PHE A 114 14.99 -24.28 -9.66
N SER A 115 14.26 -23.82 -8.67
CA SER A 115 14.76 -22.92 -7.62
C SER A 115 14.81 -23.68 -6.31
N LEU A 116 16.03 -23.97 -5.83
CA LEU A 116 16.27 -24.84 -4.67
C LEU A 116 16.81 -24.01 -3.50
N ARG A 117 16.33 -24.29 -2.28
CA ARG A 117 17.02 -23.92 -1.05
C ARG A 117 18.02 -25.02 -0.72
N TYR A 118 19.13 -24.67 -0.06
CA TYR A 118 20.07 -25.65 0.47
C TYR A 118 20.54 -25.28 1.87
N ILE A 119 20.91 -26.33 2.61
CA ILE A 119 21.70 -26.26 3.85
C ILE A 119 22.92 -27.14 3.64
N LYS A 120 24.11 -26.58 3.88
CA LYS A 120 25.39 -27.28 3.84
C LYS A 120 25.92 -27.42 5.26
N VAL A 121 26.11 -28.66 5.74
CA VAL A 121 26.57 -28.95 7.09
C VAL A 121 27.91 -29.74 6.99
N PRO A 122 28.96 -29.29 7.68
CA PRO A 122 30.21 -30.01 7.72
C PRO A 122 30.11 -31.30 8.54
N LYS A 123 30.81 -32.38 8.08
CA LYS A 123 30.94 -33.67 8.75
C LYS A 123 32.41 -34.11 8.69
N ASP A 124 32.75 -35.13 9.45
CA ASP A 124 34.15 -35.65 9.50
C ASP A 124 34.67 -36.08 8.13
N TYR A 125 33.80 -36.66 7.29
CA TYR A 125 34.10 -37.12 5.93
C TYR A 125 34.02 -36.04 4.86
N GLY A 126 33.37 -34.91 5.13
CA GLY A 126 33.13 -33.82 4.16
C GLY A 126 31.92 -32.98 4.48
N PHE A 127 30.90 -32.97 3.60
CA PHE A 127 29.70 -32.17 3.80
C PHE A 127 28.44 -32.97 3.48
N ILE A 128 27.35 -32.65 4.21
CA ILE A 128 26.00 -33.02 3.85
C ILE A 128 25.30 -31.78 3.33
N ILE A 129 24.69 -31.89 2.16
CA ILE A 129 23.93 -30.80 1.55
C ILE A 129 22.50 -31.30 1.38
N VAL A 130 21.55 -30.66 2.08
CA VAL A 130 20.13 -30.89 1.90
C VAL A 130 19.58 -29.85 0.96
N PHE A 131 18.86 -30.29 -0.05
CA PHE A 131 18.16 -29.42 -1.00
C PHE A 131 16.65 -29.55 -0.83
N GLN A 132 15.94 -28.45 -1.00
CA GLN A 132 14.47 -28.40 -1.03
C GLN A 132 13.98 -27.46 -2.14
N ASP A 133 13.01 -27.91 -2.93
CA ASP A 133 12.41 -27.12 -3.98
C ASP A 133 11.59 -25.94 -3.42
N LYS A 134 11.69 -24.80 -4.08
CA LYS A 134 10.97 -23.56 -3.79
C LYS A 134 9.77 -23.33 -4.71
N SER A 135 9.54 -24.21 -5.70
CA SER A 135 8.55 -23.98 -6.76
C SER A 135 7.14 -23.75 -6.18
N PHE A 136 6.75 -24.56 -5.19
CA PHE A 136 5.47 -24.40 -4.51
C PHE A 136 5.36 -23.06 -3.77
N ASP A 137 6.39 -22.67 -3.03
CA ASP A 137 6.41 -21.42 -2.27
C ASP A 137 6.38 -20.21 -3.23
N ASN A 138 7.15 -20.29 -4.32
CA ASN A 138 7.15 -19.25 -5.36
C ASN A 138 5.79 -19.13 -6.06
N ALA A 139 5.15 -20.27 -6.39
CA ALA A 139 3.82 -20.27 -6.97
C ALA A 139 2.77 -19.68 -6.02
N ALA A 140 2.85 -20.01 -4.72
CA ALA A 140 1.96 -19.45 -3.71
C ALA A 140 2.16 -17.93 -3.55
N LEU A 141 3.41 -17.45 -3.51
CA LEU A 141 3.73 -16.02 -3.46
C LEU A 141 3.26 -15.29 -4.73
N HIS A 142 3.44 -15.88 -5.91
CA HIS A 142 2.95 -15.32 -7.16
C HIS A 142 1.42 -15.22 -7.18
N SER A 143 0.72 -16.27 -6.76
CA SER A 143 -0.74 -16.27 -6.63
C SER A 143 -1.22 -15.20 -5.65
N LEU A 144 -0.53 -15.02 -4.52
CA LEU A 144 -0.82 -13.96 -3.55
C LEU A 144 -0.70 -12.57 -4.19
N VAL A 145 0.33 -12.32 -4.99
CA VAL A 145 0.51 -11.03 -5.70
C VAL A 145 -0.65 -10.79 -6.67
N ILE A 146 -1.02 -11.79 -7.48
CA ILE A 146 -2.14 -11.66 -8.43
C ILE A 146 -3.45 -11.37 -7.69
N ILE A 147 -3.76 -12.14 -6.64
CA ILE A 147 -4.97 -11.94 -5.84
C ILE A 147 -4.96 -10.53 -5.22
N SER A 148 -3.82 -10.09 -4.68
CA SER A 148 -3.68 -8.75 -4.09
C SER A 148 -3.97 -7.64 -5.12
N ILE A 149 -3.47 -7.78 -6.34
CA ILE A 149 -3.73 -6.81 -7.43
C ILE A 149 -5.23 -6.77 -7.75
N VAL A 150 -5.87 -7.93 -7.90
CA VAL A 150 -7.31 -7.99 -8.19
C VAL A 150 -8.13 -7.34 -7.07
N VAL A 151 -7.83 -7.67 -5.80
CA VAL A 151 -8.50 -7.08 -4.63
C VAL A 151 -8.28 -5.57 -4.57
N CYS A 152 -7.05 -5.08 -4.84
CA CYS A 152 -6.76 -3.65 -4.90
C CYS A 152 -7.61 -2.93 -5.95
N VAL A 153 -7.67 -3.46 -7.16
CA VAL A 153 -8.45 -2.84 -8.26
C VAL A 153 -9.94 -2.79 -7.91
N VAL A 154 -10.51 -3.91 -7.43
CA VAL A 154 -11.92 -3.97 -7.04
C VAL A 154 -12.22 -3.00 -5.89
N SER A 155 -11.35 -2.98 -4.86
CA SER A 155 -11.51 -2.07 -3.71
C SER A 155 -11.45 -0.60 -4.14
N LEU A 156 -10.52 -0.23 -5.03
CA LEU A 156 -10.43 1.15 -5.53
C LEU A 156 -11.66 1.58 -6.34
N ILE A 157 -12.26 0.67 -7.14
CA ILE A 157 -13.51 0.94 -7.84
C ILE A 157 -14.65 1.19 -6.85
N ILE A 158 -14.78 0.35 -5.83
CA ILE A 158 -15.80 0.51 -4.79
C ILE A 158 -15.61 1.84 -4.04
N VAL A 159 -14.40 2.14 -3.60
CA VAL A 159 -14.07 3.40 -2.91
C VAL A 159 -14.34 4.60 -3.79
N PHE A 160 -14.05 4.52 -5.09
CA PHE A 160 -14.35 5.59 -6.04
C PHE A 160 -15.85 5.88 -6.12
N ILE A 161 -16.68 4.83 -6.25
CA ILE A 161 -18.15 4.97 -6.29
C ILE A 161 -18.69 5.57 -4.99
N ILE A 162 -18.22 5.06 -3.84
CA ILE A 162 -18.62 5.60 -2.51
C ILE A 162 -18.19 7.06 -2.37
N SER A 163 -16.96 7.41 -2.79
CA SER A 163 -16.45 8.78 -2.72
C SER A 163 -17.24 9.76 -3.59
N LEU A 164 -17.70 9.32 -4.78
CA LEU A 164 -18.60 10.12 -5.62
C LEU A 164 -19.93 10.42 -4.91
N PHE A 165 -20.52 9.41 -4.30
CA PHE A 165 -21.79 9.55 -3.59
C PHE A 165 -21.66 10.44 -2.36
N LEU A 166 -20.66 10.15 -1.52
CA LEU A 166 -20.42 10.90 -0.28
C LEU A 166 -20.07 12.36 -0.54
N SER A 167 -19.23 12.63 -1.56
CA SER A 167 -18.86 13.99 -1.94
C SER A 167 -20.09 14.83 -2.38
N ASN A 168 -21.07 14.22 -3.07
CA ASN A 168 -22.29 14.91 -3.43
C ASN A 168 -23.14 15.28 -2.21
N ILE A 169 -23.26 14.37 -1.24
CA ILE A 169 -24.03 14.61 -0.01
C ILE A 169 -23.34 15.67 0.85
N ALA A 170 -22.04 15.54 1.07
CA ALA A 170 -21.27 16.42 1.95
C ALA A 170 -21.19 17.87 1.42
N LEU A 171 -21.07 18.05 0.10
CA LEU A 171 -20.94 19.38 -0.48
C LEU A 171 -22.26 20.12 -0.65
N LYS A 172 -23.40 19.44 -0.72
CA LYS A 172 -24.71 20.06 -0.90
C LYS A 172 -25.05 21.13 0.17
N PRO A 173 -24.92 20.86 1.47
CA PRO A 173 -25.17 21.88 2.49
C PRO A 173 -24.20 23.06 2.42
N ILE A 174 -22.93 22.81 2.08
CA ILE A 174 -21.92 23.88 1.95
C ILE A 174 -22.29 24.83 0.80
N ILE A 175 -22.70 24.27 -0.34
CA ILE A 175 -23.15 25.07 -1.49
C ILE A 175 -24.37 25.93 -1.10
N ASN A 176 -25.34 25.34 -0.44
CA ASN A 176 -26.56 26.08 -0.02
C ASN A 176 -26.24 27.23 0.95
N VAL A 177 -25.34 27.03 1.90
CA VAL A 177 -24.89 28.09 2.82
C VAL A 177 -24.15 29.18 2.06
N TRP A 178 -23.29 28.83 1.14
CA TRP A 178 -22.54 29.77 0.31
C TRP A 178 -23.49 30.65 -0.57
N GLU A 179 -24.50 30.05 -1.20
CA GLU A 179 -25.49 30.77 -2.00
C GLU A 179 -26.31 31.72 -1.14
N LYS A 180 -26.76 31.28 0.05
CA LYS A 180 -27.46 32.16 1.00
C LYS A 180 -26.58 33.31 1.47
N GLN A 181 -25.31 33.07 1.76
CA GLN A 181 -24.39 34.13 2.16
C GLN A 181 -24.14 35.13 1.02
N LYS A 182 -24.03 34.67 -0.23
CA LYS A 182 -23.88 35.54 -1.40
C LYS A 182 -25.11 36.38 -1.62
N ALA A 183 -26.32 35.83 -1.51
CA ALA A 183 -27.57 36.55 -1.60
C ALA A 183 -27.68 37.60 -0.49
N PHE A 184 -27.40 37.22 0.76
CA PHE A 184 -27.39 38.13 1.90
C PHE A 184 -26.47 39.34 1.69
N VAL A 185 -25.24 39.13 1.20
CA VAL A 185 -24.29 40.21 0.93
C VAL A 185 -24.80 41.13 -0.21
N ALA A 186 -25.43 40.55 -1.23
CA ALA A 186 -26.01 41.34 -2.32
C ALA A 186 -27.18 42.20 -1.84
N ASP A 187 -28.12 41.62 -1.09
CA ASP A 187 -29.28 42.29 -0.53
C ASP A 187 -28.82 43.38 0.45
N ALA A 188 -27.91 43.07 1.38
CA ALA A 188 -27.36 44.06 2.30
C ALA A 188 -26.70 45.26 1.55
N SER A 189 -25.97 44.96 0.45
CA SER A 189 -25.35 46.01 -0.35
C SER A 189 -26.39 46.93 -1.02
N HIS A 190 -27.51 46.36 -1.47
CA HIS A 190 -28.61 47.15 -2.02
C HIS A 190 -29.34 47.95 -0.93
N GLU A 191 -29.66 47.34 0.20
CA GLU A 191 -30.32 47.97 1.35
C GLU A 191 -29.49 49.11 1.96
N LEU A 192 -28.16 49.01 1.95
CA LEU A 192 -27.27 50.05 2.44
C LEU A 192 -27.04 51.19 1.42
N ARG A 193 -27.18 50.93 0.14
CA ARG A 193 -26.94 51.93 -0.91
C ARG A 193 -27.99 53.07 -0.88
N THR A 194 -29.26 52.72 -0.63
CA THR A 194 -30.36 53.68 -0.61
C THR A 194 -30.20 54.69 0.51
N PRO A 195 -30.07 54.32 1.81
CA PRO A 195 -29.87 55.30 2.87
C PRO A 195 -28.59 56.11 2.69
N LEU A 196 -27.51 55.49 2.23
CA LEU A 196 -26.25 56.17 2.00
C LEU A 196 -26.38 57.24 0.88
N SER A 197 -27.17 56.96 -0.17
CA SER A 197 -27.45 57.92 -1.22
C SER A 197 -28.30 59.12 -0.69
N VAL A 198 -29.27 58.86 0.16
CA VAL A 198 -30.10 59.93 0.79
C VAL A 198 -29.24 60.81 1.70
N ILE A 199 -28.40 60.19 2.52
CA ILE A 199 -27.46 60.92 3.40
C ILE A 199 -26.53 61.80 2.56
N ARG A 200 -25.91 61.22 1.51
CA ARG A 200 -24.98 61.94 0.63
C ARG A 200 -25.67 63.11 -0.07
N THR A 201 -26.81 62.87 -0.69
CA THR A 201 -27.55 63.92 -1.40
C THR A 201 -28.01 65.02 -0.44
N SER A 202 -28.51 64.65 0.76
CA SER A 202 -28.89 65.65 1.78
C SER A 202 -27.70 66.47 2.28
N LEU A 203 -26.54 65.79 2.45
CA LEU A 203 -25.30 66.48 2.83
C LEU A 203 -24.80 67.43 1.75
N ASP A 204 -24.84 67.01 0.47
CA ASP A 204 -24.42 67.85 -0.68
C ASP A 204 -25.28 69.10 -0.73
N LEU A 205 -26.60 68.97 -0.54
CA LEU A 205 -27.57 70.13 -0.50
C LEU A 205 -27.29 71.09 0.66
N VAL A 206 -26.89 70.53 1.86
CA VAL A 206 -26.52 71.40 3.00
C VAL A 206 -25.24 72.15 2.72
N LEU A 207 -24.25 71.50 2.05
CA LEU A 207 -22.96 72.11 1.71
C LEU A 207 -23.06 73.17 0.59
N ASP A 208 -23.97 72.99 -0.36
CA ASP A 208 -24.14 73.90 -1.45
C ASP A 208 -24.82 75.21 -0.99
N ASN A 209 -25.68 75.17 0.08
CA ASN A 209 -26.41 76.30 0.62
C ASN A 209 -25.79 76.79 1.96
N ARG A 210 -24.51 77.03 2.01
CA ARG A 210 -23.75 77.39 3.23
C ARG A 210 -24.19 78.70 3.89
N ASP A 211 -24.81 79.62 3.14
CA ASP A 211 -25.25 80.92 3.62
C ASP A 211 -26.65 80.85 4.24
N GLU A 212 -27.33 79.75 4.19
CA GLU A 212 -28.67 79.57 4.79
C GLU A 212 -28.55 79.17 6.28
N THR A 213 -29.64 79.53 7.01
CA THR A 213 -29.72 79.20 8.42
C THR A 213 -29.92 77.68 8.67
N VAL A 214 -29.44 77.16 9.79
CA VAL A 214 -29.71 75.78 10.20
C VAL A 214 -31.17 75.41 10.22
N GLU A 215 -32.02 76.36 10.49
CA GLU A 215 -33.46 76.22 10.57
C GLU A 215 -34.12 76.00 9.18
N SER A 216 -33.59 76.65 8.14
CA SER A 216 -34.02 76.41 6.73
C SER A 216 -33.52 75.07 6.19
N GLN A 217 -32.40 74.60 6.67
CA GLN A 217 -31.79 73.32 6.30
C GLN A 217 -32.28 72.09 7.15
N SER A 218 -33.16 72.33 8.13
CA SER A 218 -33.59 71.29 9.07
C SER A 218 -34.25 70.07 8.41
N LYS A 219 -34.86 70.22 7.23
CA LYS A 219 -35.38 69.09 6.46
C LYS A 219 -34.34 68.15 5.98
N TRP A 220 -33.19 68.62 5.45
CA TRP A 220 -32.11 67.83 4.93
C TRP A 220 -31.32 67.17 6.06
N LEU A 221 -31.05 67.90 7.14
CA LEU A 221 -30.47 67.40 8.37
C LEU A 221 -31.33 66.30 9.04
N GLY A 222 -32.65 66.50 8.99
CA GLY A 222 -33.65 65.52 9.45
C GLY A 222 -33.58 64.22 8.66
N ASN A 223 -33.46 64.30 7.32
CA ASN A 223 -33.30 63.11 6.48
C ASN A 223 -32.01 62.34 6.81
N ILE A 224 -30.89 63.01 7.01
CA ILE A 224 -29.65 62.40 7.42
C ILE A 224 -29.84 61.66 8.77
N LYS A 225 -30.51 62.31 9.73
CA LYS A 225 -30.74 61.72 11.07
C LYS A 225 -31.66 60.49 11.04
N ILE A 226 -32.60 60.39 10.10
CA ILE A 226 -33.53 59.27 9.98
C ILE A 226 -32.78 58.04 9.38
N GLU A 227 -31.83 58.27 8.49
CA GLU A 227 -31.10 57.22 7.77
C GLU A 227 -29.81 56.74 8.48
N THR A 228 -29.42 57.37 9.56
CA THR A 228 -28.29 56.98 10.43
C THR A 228 -28.74 56.26 11.68
#